data_7921409d85e94c9a972fdc9348cae08d
#
_entry.id   7921409d85e94c9a972fdc9348cae08d
#
_cell.length_a   1.000
_cell.length_b   1.000
_cell.length_c   1.000
_cell.angle_alpha   90.00
_cell.angle_beta   90.00
_cell.angle_gamma   90.00
#
_symmetry.space_group_name_H-M   'P 1'
#
loop_
_entity.id
_entity.type
_entity.pdbx_description
1 polymer ?
#
loop_
_entity_poly.entity_id
_entity_poly.type
_entity_poly.pdbx_seq_one_letter_code
_entity_poly.pdbx_strand_id
1 'polypeptide(L)'
;PRPASCAGRTSAEAPPATTRNIPAFKLMRSAAAYWRGSEKNPQLQRIYGTAWPSKEELKAHLEFLAEAEKRDHRKLGTELDLFSFPDELGPGLAVFHPKGGVVRKEMENYSRRRHEDAGYEFVNTPHISKEHLFETSGHLPNYSEGMFPPIEFDGQNYRLKAMNCPMHNLIFKGRGRSYRELPLRLFEFGTVYRYEKSGVVHGLTRSRGFTQDDSHIYCTKEQMPEELDSLLTFVLDLLRDYAQPVRAGAVHPRPGVGQVHR
;
A
#
# COMPACT_ATOMS: atom_id res chain seq x y z
N PRO A 1 8.06 9.26 -19.85
CA PRO A 1 7.63 10.60 -19.49
C PRO A 1 6.39 10.46 -18.61
N ARG A 2 6.48 10.95 -17.37
CA ARG A 2 5.34 10.93 -16.45
C ARG A 2 4.29 11.92 -16.94
N PRO A 3 2.99 11.60 -16.91
CA PRO A 3 1.99 12.63 -17.03
C PRO A 3 2.22 13.64 -15.89
N ALA A 4 2.29 14.90 -16.22
CA ALA A 4 2.35 15.95 -15.22
C ALA A 4 1.07 15.87 -14.39
N SER A 5 1.15 15.31 -13.18
CA SER A 5 0.06 15.42 -12.21
C SER A 5 0.02 16.88 -11.77
N CYS A 6 -0.85 17.66 -12.39
CA CYS A 6 -1.21 18.98 -11.89
C CYS A 6 -2.03 18.80 -10.60
N ALA A 7 -1.39 18.31 -9.54
CA ALA A 7 -1.88 18.53 -8.19
C ALA A 7 -1.70 20.03 -7.92
N GLY A 8 -2.81 20.75 -7.86
CA GLY A 8 -2.83 22.20 -7.77
C GLY A 8 -1.93 22.76 -6.70
N ARG A 9 -0.80 23.28 -7.08
CA ARG A 9 -0.09 24.28 -6.28
C ARG A 9 -0.76 25.63 -6.55
N THR A 10 -1.49 26.10 -5.60
CA THR A 10 -1.81 27.51 -5.51
C THR A 10 -0.57 28.26 -4.99
N SER A 11 0.52 28.24 -5.74
CA SER A 11 1.60 29.21 -5.55
C SER A 11 1.53 30.20 -6.69
N ALA A 12 1.31 31.45 -6.36
CA ALA A 12 1.18 32.59 -7.26
C ALA A 12 2.50 32.95 -7.98
N GLU A 13 3.48 32.06 -8.06
CA GLU A 13 4.84 32.39 -8.53
C GLU A 13 5.29 31.67 -9.80
N ALA A 14 4.49 30.79 -10.38
CA ALA A 14 4.80 30.24 -11.69
C ALA A 14 4.05 31.04 -12.76
N PRO A 15 4.73 31.60 -13.78
CA PRO A 15 4.02 32.22 -14.89
C PRO A 15 3.05 31.19 -15.49
N PRO A 16 1.80 31.58 -15.79
CA PRO A 16 0.83 30.63 -16.36
C PRO A 16 1.44 30.14 -17.68
N ALA A 17 1.66 28.81 -17.74
CA ALA A 17 1.98 28.15 -18.98
C ALA A 17 0.91 28.57 -19.97
N THR A 18 1.30 29.22 -21.06
CA THR A 18 0.34 29.71 -22.07
C THR A 18 -0.40 28.45 -22.57
N THR A 19 -1.71 28.42 -22.36
CA THR A 19 -2.58 27.28 -22.76
C THR A 19 -2.50 26.97 -24.25
N ARG A 20 -2.01 27.98 -25.06
CA ARG A 20 -1.71 27.81 -26.47
C ARG A 20 -0.70 26.72 -26.80
N ASN A 21 0.16 26.37 -25.85
CA ASN A 21 1.21 25.37 -26.02
C ASN A 21 0.81 23.96 -25.53
N ILE A 22 -0.45 23.74 -25.15
CA ILE A 22 -0.96 22.42 -24.78
C ILE A 22 -1.60 21.79 -26.02
N PRO A 23 -0.90 20.90 -26.73
CA PRO A 23 -1.36 20.38 -28.03
C PRO A 23 -2.54 19.42 -27.90
N ALA A 24 -2.64 18.71 -26.76
CA ALA A 24 -3.69 17.74 -26.53
C ALA A 24 -4.09 17.70 -25.05
N PHE A 25 -5.37 17.90 -24.75
CA PHE A 25 -5.92 17.78 -23.40
C PHE A 25 -7.36 17.25 -23.45
N LYS A 26 -7.81 16.71 -22.34
CA LYS A 26 -9.22 16.32 -22.13
C LYS A 26 -9.65 16.61 -20.71
N LEU A 27 -10.80 17.21 -20.53
CA LEU A 27 -11.49 17.27 -19.24
C LEU A 27 -12.19 15.95 -19.01
N MET A 28 -11.95 15.33 -17.86
CA MET A 28 -12.39 13.97 -17.56
C MET A 28 -13.68 13.95 -16.74
N ARG A 29 -13.66 14.61 -15.58
CA ARG A 29 -14.78 14.66 -14.65
C ARG A 29 -14.70 15.88 -13.74
N SER A 30 -15.81 16.19 -13.06
CA SER A 30 -15.82 17.10 -11.93
C SER A 30 -16.27 16.36 -10.66
N ALA A 31 -15.84 16.84 -9.51
CA ALA A 31 -16.26 16.33 -8.20
C ALA A 31 -16.22 17.46 -7.17
N ALA A 32 -17.05 17.36 -6.14
CA ALA A 32 -16.96 18.22 -4.98
C ALA A 32 -15.66 17.97 -4.21
N ALA A 33 -15.07 19.03 -3.70
CA ALA A 33 -13.87 18.93 -2.85
C ALA A 33 -13.83 20.08 -1.85
N TYR A 34 -13.50 19.80 -0.62
CA TYR A 34 -13.30 20.85 0.38
C TYR A 34 -11.96 21.57 0.16
N TRP A 35 -11.97 22.89 0.31
CA TRP A 35 -10.74 23.69 0.22
C TRP A 35 -9.71 23.19 1.23
N ARG A 36 -8.49 22.92 0.74
CA ARG A 36 -7.39 22.35 1.54
C ARG A 36 -7.72 21.02 2.24
N GLY A 37 -8.72 20.27 1.77
CA GLY A 37 -9.06 18.96 2.30
C GLY A 37 -9.75 18.94 3.68
N SER A 38 -10.18 20.08 4.18
CA SER A 38 -10.87 20.20 5.47
C SER A 38 -12.36 20.42 5.27
N GLU A 39 -13.19 19.59 5.90
CA GLU A 39 -14.66 19.70 5.87
C GLU A 39 -15.18 21.02 6.48
N LYS A 40 -14.33 21.70 7.28
CA LYS A 40 -14.65 23.02 7.86
C LYS A 40 -14.53 24.17 6.85
N ASN A 41 -13.91 23.90 5.71
CA ASN A 41 -13.67 24.89 4.66
C ASN A 41 -14.79 24.84 3.60
N PRO A 42 -14.94 25.91 2.77
CA PRO A 42 -15.90 25.92 1.69
C PRO A 42 -15.74 24.74 0.73
N GLN A 43 -16.87 24.18 0.30
CA GLN A 43 -16.89 23.16 -0.71
C GLN A 43 -16.73 23.83 -2.09
N LEU A 44 -15.77 23.33 -2.85
CA LEU A 44 -15.44 23.77 -4.20
C LEU A 44 -15.73 22.66 -5.20
N GLN A 45 -15.82 23.03 -6.47
CA GLN A 45 -15.87 22.09 -7.57
C GLN A 45 -14.46 21.85 -8.11
N ARG A 46 -14.01 20.58 -8.06
CA ARG A 46 -12.72 20.18 -8.62
C ARG A 46 -12.92 19.60 -10.00
N ILE A 47 -12.24 20.19 -10.99
CA ILE A 47 -12.23 19.69 -12.36
C ILE A 47 -10.97 18.86 -12.56
N TYR A 48 -11.15 17.64 -13.05
CA TYR A 48 -10.06 16.71 -13.39
C TYR A 48 -9.86 16.71 -14.89
N GLY A 49 -8.62 16.80 -15.30
CA GLY A 49 -8.23 16.72 -16.70
C GLY A 49 -6.87 16.10 -16.87
N THR A 50 -6.53 15.75 -18.09
CA THR A 50 -5.21 15.26 -18.49
C THR A 50 -4.71 16.01 -19.71
N ALA A 51 -3.40 16.25 -19.80
CA ALA A 51 -2.75 16.90 -20.92
C ALA A 51 -1.51 16.09 -21.35
N TRP A 52 -1.29 16.02 -22.66
CA TRP A 52 -0.27 15.20 -23.28
C TRP A 52 0.48 15.97 -24.37
N PRO A 53 1.73 15.58 -24.69
CA PRO A 53 2.53 16.25 -25.73
C PRO A 53 1.93 16.15 -27.13
N SER A 54 1.15 15.08 -27.41
CA SER A 54 0.50 14.87 -28.70
C SER A 54 -0.94 14.33 -28.57
N LYS A 55 -1.72 14.45 -29.63
CA LYS A 55 -3.07 13.86 -29.70
C LYS A 55 -3.03 12.34 -29.70
N GLU A 56 -2.01 11.75 -30.29
CA GLU A 56 -1.78 10.32 -30.35
C GLU A 56 -1.52 9.74 -28.94
N GLU A 57 -0.67 10.40 -28.17
CA GLU A 57 -0.41 10.01 -26.77
C GLU A 57 -1.65 10.18 -25.90
N LEU A 58 -2.41 11.27 -26.09
CA LEU A 58 -3.69 11.44 -25.40
C LEU A 58 -4.67 10.32 -25.74
N LYS A 59 -4.79 9.94 -27.02
CA LYS A 59 -5.67 8.86 -27.47
C LYS A 59 -5.24 7.53 -26.83
N ALA A 60 -3.96 7.17 -26.90
CA ALA A 60 -3.42 5.97 -26.28
C ALA A 60 -3.68 5.94 -24.75
N HIS A 61 -3.54 7.08 -24.06
CA HIS A 61 -3.86 7.18 -22.65
C HIS A 61 -5.35 6.96 -22.36
N LEU A 62 -6.24 7.51 -23.17
CA LEU A 62 -7.69 7.33 -23.01
C LEU A 62 -8.12 5.88 -23.27
N GLU A 63 -7.52 5.24 -24.27
CA GLU A 63 -7.73 3.81 -24.55
C GLU A 63 -7.23 2.94 -23.38
N PHE A 64 -6.07 3.27 -22.83
CA PHE A 64 -5.55 2.61 -21.62
C PHE A 64 -6.50 2.76 -20.43
N LEU A 65 -7.06 3.96 -20.20
CA LEU A 65 -8.03 4.18 -19.11
C LEU A 65 -9.33 3.38 -19.33
N ALA A 66 -9.83 3.36 -20.56
CA ALA A 66 -11.03 2.59 -20.89
C ALA A 66 -10.82 1.07 -20.71
N GLU A 67 -9.62 0.58 -21.03
CA GLU A 67 -9.27 -0.82 -20.79
C GLU A 67 -9.08 -1.12 -19.31
N ALA A 68 -8.48 -0.19 -18.54
CA ALA A 68 -8.35 -0.32 -17.09
C ALA A 68 -9.72 -0.33 -16.37
N GLU A 69 -10.70 0.45 -16.86
CA GLU A 69 -12.06 0.48 -16.32
C GLU A 69 -12.79 -0.87 -16.51
N LYS A 70 -12.55 -1.57 -17.62
CA LYS A 70 -13.10 -2.92 -17.83
C LYS A 70 -12.55 -3.94 -16.83
N ARG A 71 -11.33 -3.70 -16.33
CA ARG A 71 -10.64 -4.55 -15.35
C ARG A 71 -10.77 -4.06 -13.92
N ASP A 72 -11.69 -3.12 -13.64
CA ASP A 72 -11.91 -2.64 -12.29
C ASP A 72 -12.33 -3.82 -11.39
N HIS A 73 -11.53 -4.07 -10.35
CA HIS A 73 -11.74 -5.19 -9.43
C HIS A 73 -13.12 -5.15 -8.75
N ARG A 74 -13.70 -3.97 -8.54
CA ARG A 74 -15.03 -3.82 -7.92
C ARG A 74 -16.11 -4.34 -8.86
N LYS A 75 -15.97 -4.07 -10.17
CA LYS A 75 -16.88 -4.57 -11.20
C LYS A 75 -16.72 -6.08 -11.34
N LEU A 76 -15.51 -6.55 -11.58
CA LEU A 76 -15.21 -7.97 -11.72
C LEU A 76 -15.53 -8.76 -10.45
N GLY A 77 -15.28 -8.20 -9.27
CA GLY A 77 -15.62 -8.80 -7.98
C GLY A 77 -17.10 -9.11 -7.85
N THR A 78 -17.96 -8.18 -8.28
CA THR A 78 -19.41 -8.36 -8.26
C THR A 78 -19.87 -9.30 -9.39
N GLU A 79 -19.42 -9.10 -10.63
CA GLU A 79 -19.84 -9.90 -11.79
C GLU A 79 -19.46 -11.39 -11.65
N LEU A 80 -18.29 -11.66 -11.06
CA LEU A 80 -17.77 -13.01 -10.88
C LEU A 80 -18.08 -13.62 -9.51
N ASP A 81 -18.75 -12.86 -8.63
CA ASP A 81 -19.07 -13.28 -7.27
C ASP A 81 -17.81 -13.65 -6.45
N LEU A 82 -16.81 -12.75 -6.47
CA LEU A 82 -15.52 -12.98 -5.79
C LEU A 82 -15.50 -12.44 -4.35
N PHE A 83 -16.03 -11.25 -4.13
CA PHE A 83 -16.06 -10.59 -2.84
C PHE A 83 -17.13 -9.49 -2.79
N SER A 84 -17.49 -9.08 -1.57
CA SER A 84 -18.38 -7.96 -1.30
C SER A 84 -17.87 -7.11 -0.14
N PHE A 85 -18.52 -5.95 0.04
CA PHE A 85 -18.30 -5.04 1.16
C PHE A 85 -19.66 -4.80 1.85
N PRO A 86 -20.11 -5.71 2.72
CA PRO A 86 -21.37 -5.55 3.43
C PRO A 86 -21.37 -4.31 4.34
N ASP A 87 -22.46 -3.56 4.34
CA ASP A 87 -22.59 -2.35 5.17
C ASP A 87 -22.50 -2.68 6.66
N GLU A 88 -22.95 -3.87 7.05
CA GLU A 88 -22.92 -4.38 8.42
C GLU A 88 -21.51 -4.50 9.00
N LEU A 89 -20.51 -4.74 8.16
CA LEU A 89 -19.10 -4.76 8.56
C LEU A 89 -18.46 -3.38 8.56
N GLY A 90 -19.07 -2.47 7.81
CA GLY A 90 -18.53 -1.14 7.60
C GLY A 90 -17.52 -1.04 6.44
N PRO A 91 -17.23 0.19 6.00
CA PRO A 91 -16.45 0.44 4.79
C PRO A 91 -15.00 -0.04 4.91
N GLY A 92 -14.49 -0.64 3.84
CA GLY A 92 -13.10 -1.07 3.73
C GLY A 92 -12.79 -2.41 4.40
N LEU A 93 -13.80 -3.23 4.66
CA LEU A 93 -13.67 -4.60 5.15
C LEU A 93 -14.32 -5.55 4.14
N ALA A 94 -13.48 -6.27 3.39
CA ALA A 94 -13.92 -7.17 2.34
C ALA A 94 -14.29 -8.55 2.88
N VAL A 95 -15.40 -9.12 2.39
CA VAL A 95 -15.75 -10.53 2.56
C VAL A 95 -15.49 -11.24 1.24
N PHE A 96 -14.61 -12.24 1.26
CA PHE A 96 -14.35 -13.08 0.10
C PHE A 96 -15.36 -14.22 0.04
N HIS A 97 -16.05 -14.33 -1.09
CA HIS A 97 -16.99 -15.41 -1.38
C HIS A 97 -16.24 -16.69 -1.79
N PRO A 98 -16.89 -17.83 -1.92
CA PRO A 98 -16.19 -19.09 -2.20
C PRO A 98 -15.24 -19.04 -3.40
N LYS A 99 -15.65 -18.43 -4.51
CA LYS A 99 -14.80 -18.27 -5.70
C LYS A 99 -13.60 -17.37 -5.44
N GLY A 100 -13.83 -16.23 -4.78
CA GLY A 100 -12.77 -15.32 -4.38
C GLY A 100 -11.82 -15.92 -3.36
N GLY A 101 -12.35 -16.73 -2.43
CA GLY A 101 -11.58 -17.50 -1.47
C GLY A 101 -10.62 -18.50 -2.14
N VAL A 102 -11.07 -19.16 -3.21
CA VAL A 102 -10.20 -20.06 -4.00
C VAL A 102 -9.08 -19.26 -4.67
N VAL A 103 -9.41 -18.15 -5.35
CA VAL A 103 -8.40 -17.30 -6.00
C VAL A 103 -7.37 -16.81 -4.98
N ARG A 104 -7.83 -16.29 -3.86
CA ARG A 104 -6.95 -15.82 -2.79
C ARG A 104 -6.04 -16.93 -2.25
N LYS A 105 -6.60 -18.11 -1.98
CA LYS A 105 -5.85 -19.27 -1.50
C LYS A 105 -4.73 -19.68 -2.48
N GLU A 106 -5.03 -19.73 -3.77
CA GLU A 106 -4.03 -20.09 -4.78
C GLU A 106 -2.94 -19.04 -4.93
N MET A 107 -3.28 -17.76 -4.84
CA MET A 107 -2.30 -16.68 -4.80
C MET A 107 -1.40 -16.78 -3.55
N GLU A 108 -1.97 -17.00 -2.37
CA GLU A 108 -1.22 -17.17 -1.13
C GLU A 108 -0.32 -18.42 -1.18
N ASN A 109 -0.81 -19.55 -1.71
CA ASN A 109 -0.04 -20.77 -1.89
C ASN A 109 1.15 -20.57 -2.85
N TYR A 110 0.93 -19.83 -3.93
CA TYR A 110 1.98 -19.52 -4.89
C TYR A 110 3.04 -18.61 -4.26
N SER A 111 2.62 -17.49 -3.65
CA SER A 111 3.54 -16.56 -2.96
C SER A 111 4.32 -17.28 -1.85
N ARG A 112 3.67 -18.16 -1.07
CA ARG A 112 4.33 -18.98 -0.04
C ARG A 112 5.48 -19.79 -0.61
N ARG A 113 5.23 -20.60 -1.63
CA ARG A 113 6.27 -21.43 -2.27
C ARG A 113 7.44 -20.56 -2.75
N ARG A 114 7.14 -19.43 -3.39
CA ARG A 114 8.17 -18.52 -3.89
C ARG A 114 9.04 -17.92 -2.77
N HIS A 115 8.43 -17.58 -1.62
CA HIS A 115 9.17 -17.11 -0.44
C HIS A 115 10.02 -18.23 0.16
N GLU A 116 9.46 -19.41 0.36
CA GLU A 116 10.17 -20.57 0.92
C GLU A 116 11.36 -20.98 0.01
N ASP A 117 11.17 -21.02 -1.31
CA ASP A 117 12.21 -21.29 -2.31
C ASP A 117 13.33 -20.21 -2.30
N ALA A 118 12.99 -18.96 -1.94
CA ALA A 118 13.94 -17.87 -1.78
C ALA A 118 14.59 -17.81 -0.38
N GLY A 119 14.34 -18.83 0.48
CA GLY A 119 14.94 -18.96 1.79
C GLY A 119 14.31 -18.09 2.89
N TYR A 120 13.05 -17.71 2.73
CA TYR A 120 12.28 -17.06 3.80
C TYR A 120 11.61 -18.10 4.70
N GLU A 121 11.62 -17.82 6.00
CA GLU A 121 10.96 -18.66 7.02
C GLU A 121 9.55 -18.11 7.30
N PHE A 122 8.54 -18.98 7.19
CA PHE A 122 7.16 -18.62 7.46
C PHE A 122 6.89 -18.47 8.95
N VAL A 123 6.28 -17.37 9.32
CA VAL A 123 5.84 -17.08 10.69
C VAL A 123 4.37 -16.65 10.71
N ASN A 124 3.79 -16.61 11.90
CA ASN A 124 2.42 -16.14 12.12
C ASN A 124 2.35 -15.35 13.42
N THR A 125 1.79 -14.16 13.36
CA THR A 125 1.73 -13.24 14.48
C THR A 125 0.29 -12.80 14.83
N PRO A 126 -0.01 -12.51 16.11
CA PRO A 126 -1.35 -12.14 16.53
C PRO A 126 -1.79 -10.78 15.95
N HIS A 127 -3.10 -10.58 15.86
CA HIS A 127 -3.70 -9.36 15.30
C HIS A 127 -3.72 -8.19 16.28
N ILE A 128 -3.65 -8.48 17.57
CA ILE A 128 -3.67 -7.50 18.65
C ILE A 128 -2.44 -7.65 19.55
N SER A 129 -2.01 -6.57 20.15
CA SER A 129 -0.97 -6.59 21.17
C SER A 129 -1.13 -5.42 22.14
N LYS A 130 -0.39 -5.46 23.26
CA LYS A 130 -0.31 -4.34 24.19
C LYS A 130 0.21 -3.11 23.47
N GLU A 131 -0.37 -1.96 23.77
CA GLU A 131 -0.02 -0.65 23.18
C GLU A 131 1.47 -0.32 23.33
N HIS A 132 2.06 -0.68 24.45
CA HIS A 132 3.48 -0.47 24.74
C HIS A 132 4.44 -1.04 23.66
N LEU A 133 4.06 -2.11 22.97
CA LEU A 133 4.86 -2.64 21.85
C LEU A 133 4.97 -1.62 20.71
N PHE A 134 3.87 -0.92 20.43
CA PHE A 134 3.83 0.10 19.38
C PHE A 134 4.50 1.41 19.79
N GLU A 135 4.56 1.71 21.09
CA GLU A 135 5.37 2.80 21.63
C GLU A 135 6.86 2.51 21.45
N THR A 136 7.32 1.33 21.93
CA THR A 136 8.73 0.91 21.88
C THR A 136 9.25 0.84 20.45
N SER A 137 8.42 0.40 19.51
CA SER A 137 8.79 0.28 18.09
C SER A 137 8.67 1.59 17.30
N GLY A 138 8.24 2.69 17.95
CA GLY A 138 8.06 3.99 17.31
C GLY A 138 6.84 4.11 16.40
N HIS A 139 6.00 3.07 16.32
CA HIS A 139 4.81 3.11 15.46
C HIS A 139 3.75 4.07 16.01
N LEU A 140 3.52 4.07 17.29
CA LEU A 140 2.50 4.94 17.90
C LEU A 140 2.84 6.42 17.77
N PRO A 141 4.06 6.90 18.07
CA PRO A 141 4.43 8.30 17.87
C PRO A 141 4.33 8.78 16.41
N ASN A 142 4.63 7.89 15.45
CA ASN A 142 4.74 8.29 14.03
C ASN A 142 3.48 7.99 13.21
N TYR A 143 2.60 7.07 13.64
CA TYR A 143 1.47 6.57 12.86
C TYR A 143 0.15 6.49 13.65
N SER A 144 0.05 7.20 14.77
CA SER A 144 -1.13 7.15 15.66
C SER A 144 -2.45 7.44 14.94
N GLU A 145 -2.46 8.38 13.99
CA GLU A 145 -3.65 8.73 13.20
C GLU A 145 -4.13 7.58 12.29
N GLY A 146 -3.23 6.68 11.90
CA GLY A 146 -3.52 5.52 11.07
C GLY A 146 -3.83 4.25 11.87
N MET A 147 -3.81 4.31 13.19
CA MET A 147 -4.11 3.18 14.06
C MET A 147 -5.52 3.27 14.64
N PHE A 148 -6.22 2.14 14.73
CA PHE A 148 -7.49 2.10 15.47
C PHE A 148 -7.29 2.51 16.93
N PRO A 149 -8.32 3.13 17.55
CA PRO A 149 -8.28 3.46 18.97
C PRO A 149 -7.91 2.25 19.84
N PRO A 150 -7.32 2.46 21.02
CA PRO A 150 -7.02 1.35 21.93
C PRO A 150 -8.29 0.67 22.41
N ILE A 151 -8.17 -0.61 22.69
CA ILE A 151 -9.16 -1.42 23.37
C ILE A 151 -8.65 -1.62 24.79
N GLU A 152 -9.37 -1.11 25.78
CA GLU A 152 -9.03 -1.34 27.18
C GLU A 152 -9.45 -2.74 27.61
N PHE A 153 -8.51 -3.51 28.12
CA PHE A 153 -8.73 -4.86 28.63
C PHE A 153 -7.81 -5.12 29.82
N ASP A 154 -8.35 -5.58 30.94
CA ASP A 154 -7.64 -5.86 32.18
C ASP A 154 -6.76 -4.68 32.67
N GLY A 155 -7.28 -3.45 32.55
CA GLY A 155 -6.55 -2.23 32.96
C GLY A 155 -5.35 -1.89 32.07
N GLN A 156 -5.25 -2.50 30.90
CA GLN A 156 -4.20 -2.25 29.90
C GLN A 156 -4.79 -1.95 28.53
N ASN A 157 -4.09 -1.12 27.78
CA ASN A 157 -4.47 -0.81 26.40
C ASN A 157 -3.90 -1.84 25.43
N TYR A 158 -4.76 -2.36 24.59
CA TYR A 158 -4.41 -3.19 23.42
C TYR A 158 -4.77 -2.46 22.14
N ARG A 159 -4.06 -2.73 21.06
CA ARG A 159 -4.34 -2.19 19.73
C ARG A 159 -4.34 -3.28 18.65
N LEU A 160 -5.16 -3.06 17.63
CA LEU A 160 -5.03 -3.79 16.37
C LEU A 160 -3.73 -3.37 15.69
N LYS A 161 -2.99 -4.33 15.15
CA LYS A 161 -1.75 -4.06 14.43
C LYS A 161 -2.01 -3.34 13.12
N ALA A 162 -1.35 -2.22 12.89
CA ALA A 162 -1.34 -1.52 11.61
C ALA A 162 -0.19 -1.98 10.70
N MET A 163 0.80 -2.67 11.27
CA MET A 163 1.98 -3.23 10.63
C MET A 163 2.44 -4.49 11.39
N ASN A 164 3.14 -5.40 10.71
CA ASN A 164 3.65 -6.65 11.31
C ASN A 164 5.05 -6.49 11.91
N CYS A 165 5.78 -5.43 11.58
CA CYS A 165 7.17 -5.18 11.99
C CYS A 165 7.45 -5.41 13.48
N PRO A 166 6.63 -4.87 14.42
CA PRO A 166 6.90 -5.05 15.86
C PRO A 166 6.91 -6.51 16.29
N MET A 167 6.01 -7.32 15.71
CA MET A 167 5.88 -8.74 16.04
C MET A 167 7.04 -9.54 15.48
N HIS A 168 7.48 -9.29 14.25
CA HIS A 168 8.67 -9.94 13.68
C HIS A 168 9.93 -9.60 14.50
N ASN A 169 10.04 -8.35 14.98
CA ASN A 169 11.14 -7.97 15.88
C ASN A 169 11.11 -8.73 17.21
N LEU A 170 9.92 -9.08 17.73
CA LEU A 170 9.83 -9.95 18.91
C LEU A 170 10.32 -11.36 18.61
N ILE A 171 10.05 -11.92 17.44
CA ILE A 171 10.59 -13.23 17.02
C ILE A 171 12.12 -13.16 16.93
N PHE A 172 12.65 -12.09 16.32
CA PHE A 172 14.10 -11.88 16.24
C PHE A 172 14.73 -11.76 17.64
N LYS A 173 14.12 -11.00 18.55
CA LYS A 173 14.57 -10.78 19.92
C LYS A 173 14.36 -11.99 20.84
N GLY A 174 13.45 -12.89 20.51
CA GLY A 174 12.95 -13.96 21.41
C GLY A 174 13.99 -14.97 21.88
N ARG A 175 15.15 -15.02 21.22
CA ARG A 175 16.30 -15.82 21.65
C ARG A 175 17.62 -15.13 21.31
N GLY A 176 18.71 -15.50 21.99
CA GLY A 176 20.04 -15.11 21.59
C GLY A 176 20.37 -15.68 20.21
N ARG A 177 20.93 -14.85 19.34
CA ARG A 177 21.29 -15.23 17.97
C ARG A 177 22.76 -14.97 17.71
N SER A 178 23.39 -15.85 16.94
CA SER A 178 24.71 -15.60 16.40
C SER A 178 24.62 -14.76 15.12
N TYR A 179 25.60 -13.89 14.89
CA TYR A 179 25.74 -13.20 13.61
C TYR A 179 25.86 -14.16 12.41
N ARG A 180 26.26 -15.42 12.65
CA ARG A 180 26.33 -16.47 11.62
C ARG A 180 24.98 -16.99 11.17
N GLU A 181 23.90 -16.66 11.91
CA GLU A 181 22.54 -16.98 11.52
C GLU A 181 21.93 -15.94 10.57
N LEU A 182 22.67 -14.88 10.28
CA LEU A 182 22.26 -13.83 9.36
C LEU A 182 22.77 -14.12 7.93
N PRO A 183 22.00 -13.79 6.90
CA PRO A 183 20.70 -13.10 6.96
C PRO A 183 19.57 -14.02 7.42
N LEU A 184 18.68 -13.49 8.27
CA LEU A 184 17.44 -14.16 8.64
C LEU A 184 16.28 -13.45 7.92
N ARG A 185 15.50 -14.21 7.14
CA ARG A 185 14.38 -13.71 6.36
C ARG A 185 13.09 -14.31 6.88
N LEU A 186 12.23 -13.49 7.47
CA LEU A 186 10.92 -13.90 7.98
C LEU A 186 9.82 -13.39 7.07
N PHE A 187 8.77 -14.17 6.83
CA PHE A 187 7.58 -13.69 6.13
C PHE A 187 6.30 -14.27 6.75
N GLU A 188 5.19 -13.53 6.59
CA GLU A 188 3.85 -13.99 6.94
C GLU A 188 2.79 -13.45 5.98
N PHE A 189 1.64 -14.13 5.91
CA PHE A 189 0.42 -13.50 5.41
C PHE A 189 -0.23 -12.74 6.56
N GLY A 190 0.32 -11.55 6.83
CA GLY A 190 -0.06 -10.73 7.97
C GLY A 190 -1.25 -9.85 7.67
N THR A 191 -2.36 -10.07 8.37
CA THR A 191 -3.51 -9.17 8.29
C THR A 191 -3.28 -7.96 9.20
N VAL A 192 -3.38 -6.78 8.62
CA VAL A 192 -3.21 -5.48 9.30
C VAL A 192 -4.47 -4.65 9.22
N TYR A 193 -4.62 -3.72 10.18
CA TYR A 193 -5.80 -2.89 10.32
C TYR A 193 -5.41 -1.43 10.40
N ARG A 194 -5.94 -0.61 9.48
CA ARG A 194 -5.61 0.81 9.37
C ARG A 194 -6.86 1.66 9.50
N TYR A 195 -6.77 2.70 10.34
CA TYR A 195 -7.87 3.64 10.57
C TYR A 195 -7.97 4.62 9.40
N GLU A 196 -8.44 4.10 8.25
CA GLU A 196 -8.65 4.91 7.05
C GLU A 196 -9.96 5.69 7.15
N LYS A 197 -9.94 6.98 6.79
CA LYS A 197 -11.15 7.81 6.72
C LYS A 197 -12.10 7.27 5.65
N SER A 198 -13.40 7.29 5.91
CA SER A 198 -14.40 6.75 4.97
C SER A 198 -14.30 7.30 3.55
N GLY A 199 -13.98 8.59 3.40
CA GLY A 199 -13.88 9.24 2.09
C GLY A 199 -12.65 8.85 1.25
N VAL A 200 -11.72 8.05 1.80
CA VAL A 200 -10.52 7.60 1.06
C VAL A 200 -10.53 6.09 0.80
N VAL A 201 -11.45 5.35 1.41
CA VAL A 201 -11.61 3.90 1.18
C VAL A 201 -12.04 3.65 -0.27
N HIS A 202 -11.40 2.67 -0.92
CA HIS A 202 -11.65 2.37 -2.33
C HIS A 202 -11.42 0.90 -2.65
N GLY A 203 -12.48 0.10 -2.59
CA GLY A 203 -12.45 -1.33 -2.88
C GLY A 203 -11.35 -2.06 -2.13
N LEU A 204 -10.63 -2.95 -2.80
CA LEU A 204 -9.47 -3.67 -2.24
C LEU A 204 -8.17 -2.84 -2.26
N THR A 205 -8.11 -1.76 -3.04
CA THR A 205 -6.87 -0.97 -3.20
C THR A 205 -6.59 -0.06 -2.00
N ARG A 206 -7.62 0.34 -1.27
CA ARG A 206 -7.48 1.07 0.00
C ARG A 206 -8.57 0.65 0.96
N SER A 207 -8.22 -0.24 1.85
CA SER A 207 -9.12 -0.90 2.81
C SER A 207 -8.65 -0.69 4.25
N ARG A 208 -9.55 -0.94 5.20
CA ARG A 208 -9.27 -0.84 6.65
C ARG A 208 -8.68 -2.11 7.23
N GLY A 209 -8.95 -3.24 6.59
CA GLY A 209 -8.38 -4.54 6.95
C GLY A 209 -7.95 -5.27 5.68
N PHE A 210 -6.69 -5.69 5.60
CA PHE A 210 -6.14 -6.42 4.46
C PHE A 210 -4.95 -7.27 4.87
N THR A 211 -4.68 -8.29 4.08
CA THR A 211 -3.57 -9.21 4.30
C THR A 211 -2.43 -8.89 3.34
N GLN A 212 -1.22 -8.88 3.86
CA GLN A 212 0.03 -8.68 3.10
C GLN A 212 0.87 -9.95 3.17
N ASP A 213 1.56 -10.29 2.10
CA ASP A 213 2.73 -11.16 2.14
C ASP A 213 3.93 -10.34 2.59
N ASP A 214 3.97 -10.08 3.89
CA ASP A 214 4.90 -9.15 4.51
C ASP A 214 6.15 -9.86 5.00
N SER A 215 7.32 -9.31 4.69
CA SER A 215 8.60 -9.90 5.05
C SER A 215 9.54 -8.90 5.70
N HIS A 216 10.38 -9.42 6.62
CA HIS A 216 11.43 -8.66 7.29
C HIS A 216 12.74 -9.43 7.20
N ILE A 217 13.78 -8.75 6.71
CA ILE A 217 15.13 -9.29 6.55
C ILE A 217 16.04 -8.68 7.62
N TYR A 218 16.62 -9.54 8.43
CA TYR A 218 17.62 -9.18 9.43
C TYR A 218 19.00 -9.57 8.89
N CYS A 219 19.84 -8.60 8.62
CA CYS A 219 21.16 -8.82 8.03
C CYS A 219 22.22 -7.89 8.62
N THR A 220 23.49 -8.21 8.42
CA THR A 220 24.57 -7.28 8.74
C THR A 220 24.63 -6.16 7.73
N LYS A 221 25.36 -5.10 8.05
CA LYS A 221 25.52 -3.96 7.15
C LYS A 221 26.23 -4.36 5.84
N GLU A 222 27.13 -5.31 5.93
CA GLU A 222 27.92 -5.84 4.80
C GLU A 222 27.04 -6.69 3.86
N GLN A 223 26.05 -7.41 4.40
CA GLN A 223 25.11 -8.25 3.64
C GLN A 223 24.01 -7.41 2.95
N MET A 224 23.75 -6.18 3.43
CA MET A 224 22.61 -5.38 2.97
C MET A 224 22.56 -5.16 1.45
N PRO A 225 23.67 -4.87 0.72
CA PRO A 225 23.59 -4.67 -0.73
C PRO A 225 23.10 -5.90 -1.48
N GLU A 226 23.60 -7.08 -1.11
CA GLU A 226 23.22 -8.36 -1.72
C GLU A 226 21.75 -8.71 -1.41
N GLU A 227 21.31 -8.49 -0.16
CA GLU A 227 19.92 -8.72 0.23
C GLU A 227 18.95 -7.79 -0.50
N LEU A 228 19.32 -6.53 -0.72
CA LEU A 228 18.48 -5.57 -1.47
C LEU A 228 18.37 -5.96 -2.95
N ASP A 229 19.45 -6.39 -3.58
CA ASP A 229 19.43 -6.82 -4.98
C ASP A 229 18.58 -8.10 -5.15
N SER A 230 18.77 -9.07 -4.28
CA SER A 230 17.99 -10.30 -4.21
C SER A 230 16.49 -10.01 -3.99
N LEU A 231 16.17 -9.13 -3.05
CA LEU A 231 14.79 -8.73 -2.77
C LEU A 231 14.13 -8.05 -3.96
N LEU A 232 14.84 -7.12 -4.62
CA LEU A 232 14.31 -6.44 -5.81
C LEU A 232 14.03 -7.43 -6.94
N THR A 233 14.95 -8.34 -7.20
CA THR A 233 14.77 -9.40 -8.21
C THR A 233 13.57 -10.27 -7.88
N PHE A 234 13.48 -10.73 -6.63
CA PHE A 234 12.36 -11.55 -6.16
C PHE A 234 11.01 -10.87 -6.34
N VAL A 235 10.88 -9.61 -5.90
CA VAL A 235 9.64 -8.85 -5.99
C VAL A 235 9.24 -8.60 -7.45
N LEU A 236 10.20 -8.25 -8.31
CA LEU A 236 9.93 -8.01 -9.74
C LEU A 236 9.48 -9.29 -10.45
N ASP A 237 10.08 -10.42 -10.13
CA ASP A 237 9.69 -11.71 -10.70
C ASP A 237 8.30 -12.14 -10.22
N LEU A 238 8.03 -12.03 -8.91
CA LEU A 238 6.71 -12.35 -8.35
C LEU A 238 5.60 -11.51 -8.98
N LEU A 239 5.81 -10.20 -9.14
CA LEU A 239 4.85 -9.31 -9.79
C LEU A 239 4.66 -9.63 -11.27
N ARG A 240 5.73 -10.04 -11.97
CA ARG A 240 5.66 -10.46 -13.37
C ARG A 240 4.84 -11.74 -13.52
N ASP A 241 4.99 -12.68 -12.60
CA ASP A 241 4.22 -13.94 -12.59
C ASP A 241 2.71 -13.67 -12.39
N TYR A 242 2.35 -12.62 -11.64
CA TYR A 242 0.96 -12.14 -11.53
C TYR A 242 0.51 -11.26 -12.70
N ALA A 243 1.27 -11.21 -13.79
CA ALA A 243 1.00 -10.37 -14.97
C ALA A 243 0.84 -8.88 -14.65
N GLN A 244 1.45 -8.41 -13.57
CA GLN A 244 1.46 -6.99 -13.22
C GLN A 244 2.46 -6.26 -14.11
N PRO A 245 2.08 -5.18 -14.82
CA PRO A 245 3.03 -4.38 -15.58
C PRO A 245 3.94 -3.64 -14.61
N VAL A 246 5.11 -4.21 -14.34
CA VAL A 246 6.12 -3.58 -13.50
C VAL A 246 6.74 -2.43 -14.29
N ARG A 247 6.31 -1.21 -14.00
CA ARG A 247 7.08 -0.03 -14.40
C ARG A 247 8.17 0.17 -13.34
N ALA A 248 9.39 -0.15 -13.67
CA ALA A 248 10.56 0.24 -12.90
C ALA A 248 10.63 1.78 -12.89
N GLY A 249 9.87 2.38 -12.01
CA GLY A 249 10.03 3.79 -11.67
C GLY A 249 11.25 3.89 -10.77
N ALA A 250 12.26 4.66 -11.19
CA ALA A 250 13.42 4.93 -10.37
C ALA A 250 12.96 5.25 -8.94
N VAL A 251 13.43 4.47 -7.98
CA VAL A 251 13.32 4.79 -6.56
C VAL A 251 14.24 6.00 -6.37
N HIS A 252 13.66 7.20 -6.44
CA HIS A 252 14.39 8.38 -6.02
C HIS A 252 14.45 8.32 -4.48
N PRO A 253 15.64 8.26 -3.88
CA PRO A 253 15.78 8.44 -2.45
C PRO A 253 15.16 9.81 -2.11
N ARG A 254 14.19 9.83 -1.21
CA ARG A 254 13.69 11.10 -0.68
C ARG A 254 14.88 11.73 0.07
N PRO A 255 15.29 12.97 -0.26
CA PRO A 255 16.29 13.65 0.56
C PRO A 255 15.65 13.86 1.95
N GLY A 256 16.27 13.31 3.00
CA GLY A 256 15.88 13.52 4.38
C GLY A 256 15.52 12.29 5.23
N VAL A 257 15.57 11.06 4.70
CA VAL A 257 15.41 9.85 5.53
C VAL A 257 16.74 9.15 5.62
N GLY A 258 17.61 9.68 6.46
CA GLY A 258 18.96 9.16 6.71
C GLY A 258 19.52 9.68 8.02
N GLN A 259 18.79 9.50 9.12
CA GLN A 259 19.41 9.57 10.44
C GLN A 259 19.06 8.29 11.20
N VAL A 260 19.95 7.32 11.05
CA VAL A 260 20.07 6.20 11.97
C VAL A 260 20.63 6.80 13.27
N HIS A 261 19.79 6.91 14.28
CA HIS A 261 20.27 7.19 15.62
C HIS A 261 21.01 5.96 16.14
N ARG A 262 22.25 6.20 16.58
CA ARG A 262 23.14 5.26 17.26
C ARG A 262 22.54 4.77 18.59
#